data_2866f3644467b588d41d1e44e0159f8d
#
_entry.id   2866f3644467b588d41d1e44e0159f8d
#
_cell.length_a   1.000
_cell.length_b   1.000
_cell.length_c   1.000
_cell.angle_alpha   90.00
_cell.angle_beta   90.00
_cell.angle_gamma   90.00
#
_symmetry.space_group_name_H-M   'P 1'
#
loop_
_entity.id
_entity.type
_entity.pdbx_description
1 polymer ?
#
loop_
_entity_poly.entity_id
_entity_poly.type
_entity_poly.pdbx_seq_one_letter_code
_entity_poly.pdbx_strand_id
1 'polypeptide(L)'
;GRSKKPTQAQLRGIDVLVIDDVQFLQGKSIQQEFCHLLNALIDSAKHVICAADRPAQELESLDPRVRSRLSNGITIEMAIPDLSMRRAIVEMRAKALAGEDPSFHLPEATVEAIARRVAGTGRDIEGAFNQIAFRHSLGQPLTPEAIDGLLAQITRTSAERRVRIEDILKFVSRHYNVTRTDMLSARRTRTIVRPRQIAMYLAKTMTPRSLPEI
;
A
#
# COMPACT_ATOMS: atom_id res chain seq x y z
N GLY A 1 25.30 5.94 0.45
CA GLY A 1 26.02 5.50 1.65
C GLY A 1 25.83 4.01 1.82
N ARG A 2 26.94 3.24 1.90
CA ARG A 2 26.91 1.81 2.22
C ARG A 2 26.36 1.66 3.64
N SER A 3 25.15 1.12 3.78
CA SER A 3 24.61 0.69 5.07
C SER A 3 25.56 -0.36 5.65
N LYS A 4 26.19 -0.05 6.80
CA LYS A 4 27.02 -1.02 7.54
C LYS A 4 26.08 -2.13 8.03
N LYS A 5 26.41 -3.39 7.71
CA LYS A 5 25.72 -4.55 8.29
C LYS A 5 25.73 -4.47 9.81
N PRO A 6 24.57 -4.61 10.48
CA PRO A 6 24.57 -4.64 11.95
C PRO A 6 25.37 -5.87 12.41
N THR A 7 26.34 -5.65 13.27
CA THR A 7 27.12 -6.73 13.86
C THR A 7 26.28 -7.50 14.88
N GLN A 8 26.53 -8.79 15.07
CA GLN A 8 25.84 -9.62 16.09
C GLN A 8 25.82 -8.98 17.49
N ALA A 9 26.82 -8.18 17.82
CA ALA A 9 26.88 -7.43 19.08
C ALA A 9 25.83 -6.32 19.16
N GLN A 10 25.50 -5.67 18.06
CA GLN A 10 24.44 -4.64 18.00
C GLN A 10 23.03 -5.24 18.11
N LEU A 11 22.84 -6.48 17.68
CA LEU A 11 21.56 -7.18 17.77
C LEU A 11 21.24 -7.68 19.18
N ARG A 12 22.25 -7.88 20.04
CA ARG A 12 22.06 -8.33 21.43
C ARG A 12 21.36 -7.30 22.32
N GLY A 13 21.39 -6.03 21.96
CA GLY A 13 20.73 -4.94 22.69
C GLY A 13 19.33 -4.58 22.19
N ILE A 14 18.81 -5.28 21.16
CA ILE A 14 17.52 -4.98 20.58
C ILE A 14 16.43 -5.79 21.26
N ASP A 15 15.41 -5.14 21.80
CA ASP A 15 14.24 -5.80 22.38
C ASP A 15 13.10 -5.93 21.37
N VAL A 16 13.01 -5.00 20.44
CA VAL A 16 11.98 -4.98 19.37
C VAL A 16 12.64 -4.67 18.03
N LEU A 17 12.41 -5.52 17.05
CA LEU A 17 12.79 -5.29 15.65
C LEU A 17 11.54 -5.04 14.82
N VAL A 18 11.49 -3.91 14.13
CA VAL A 18 10.40 -3.58 13.20
C VAL A 18 10.97 -3.56 11.78
N ILE A 19 10.34 -4.30 10.89
CA ILE A 19 10.72 -4.38 9.47
C ILE A 19 9.51 -4.08 8.62
N ASP A 20 9.62 -3.07 7.78
CA ASP A 20 8.59 -2.72 6.81
C ASP A 20 8.92 -3.31 5.44
N ASP A 21 7.87 -3.54 4.67
CA ASP A 21 7.97 -3.95 3.25
C ASP A 21 8.80 -5.23 3.03
N VAL A 22 8.59 -6.28 3.84
CA VAL A 22 9.36 -7.54 3.74
C VAL A 22 9.25 -8.23 2.38
N GLN A 23 8.23 -7.91 1.56
CA GLN A 23 8.09 -8.40 0.18
C GLN A 23 9.26 -7.97 -0.73
N PHE A 24 10.00 -6.93 -0.38
CA PHE A 24 11.16 -6.45 -1.13
C PHE A 24 12.50 -7.07 -0.71
N LEU A 25 12.50 -7.99 0.23
CA LEU A 25 13.68 -8.75 0.58
C LEU A 25 14.08 -9.67 -0.58
N GLN A 26 15.06 -9.26 -1.38
CA GLN A 26 15.53 -9.99 -2.54
C GLN A 26 16.98 -10.47 -2.37
N GLY A 27 17.29 -11.60 -3.02
CA GLY A 27 18.63 -12.21 -3.01
C GLY A 27 18.77 -13.28 -1.92
N LYS A 28 19.26 -14.46 -2.35
CA LYS A 28 19.41 -15.65 -1.48
C LYS A 28 20.22 -15.36 -0.22
N SER A 29 21.34 -14.65 -0.34
CA SER A 29 22.19 -14.31 0.80
C SER A 29 21.48 -13.43 1.82
N ILE A 30 20.74 -12.40 1.36
CA ILE A 30 19.99 -11.49 2.23
C ILE A 30 18.88 -12.24 2.97
N GLN A 31 18.16 -13.10 2.27
CA GLN A 31 17.08 -13.88 2.87
C GLN A 31 17.60 -14.92 3.86
N GLN A 32 18.76 -15.53 3.60
CA GLN A 32 19.41 -16.41 4.56
C GLN A 32 19.85 -15.64 5.82
N GLU A 33 20.54 -14.50 5.66
CA GLU A 33 20.92 -13.65 6.79
C GLU A 33 19.70 -13.20 7.60
N PHE A 34 18.62 -12.83 6.92
CA PHE A 34 17.35 -12.46 7.56
C PHE A 34 16.73 -13.65 8.33
N CYS A 35 16.74 -14.85 7.76
CA CYS A 35 16.28 -16.06 8.43
C CYS A 35 17.08 -16.34 9.71
N HIS A 36 18.40 -16.19 9.67
CA HIS A 36 19.26 -16.33 10.84
C HIS A 36 18.98 -15.27 11.90
N LEU A 37 18.75 -14.04 11.48
CA LEU A 37 18.39 -12.95 12.39
C LEU A 37 17.04 -13.22 13.08
N LEU A 38 16.02 -13.63 12.32
CA LEU A 38 14.71 -14.00 12.88
C LEU A 38 14.85 -15.11 13.94
N ASN A 39 15.60 -16.17 13.62
CA ASN A 39 15.82 -17.25 14.57
C ASN A 39 16.49 -16.74 15.85
N ALA A 40 17.58 -15.98 15.73
CA ALA A 40 18.31 -15.47 16.88
C ALA A 40 17.45 -14.57 17.78
N LEU A 41 16.57 -13.74 17.20
CA LEU A 41 15.66 -12.87 17.95
C LEU A 41 14.55 -13.68 18.63
N ILE A 42 13.92 -14.61 17.91
CA ILE A 42 12.86 -15.48 18.46
C ILE A 42 13.41 -16.34 19.60
N ASP A 43 14.58 -16.97 19.39
CA ASP A 43 15.24 -17.82 20.41
C ASP A 43 15.65 -17.01 21.66
N SER A 44 15.88 -15.71 21.50
CA SER A 44 16.18 -14.78 22.59
C SER A 44 14.94 -14.13 23.20
N ALA A 45 13.72 -14.60 22.85
CA ALA A 45 12.44 -14.05 23.32
C ALA A 45 12.28 -12.55 23.01
N LYS A 46 12.84 -12.07 21.88
CA LYS A 46 12.69 -10.70 21.40
C LYS A 46 11.48 -10.56 20.49
N HIS A 47 10.93 -9.35 20.42
CA HIS A 47 9.78 -9.09 19.57
C HIS A 47 10.22 -8.72 18.15
N VAL A 48 9.56 -9.34 17.16
CA VAL A 48 9.76 -9.02 15.73
C VAL A 48 8.41 -8.65 15.13
N ILE A 49 8.32 -7.46 14.55
CA ILE A 49 7.14 -6.95 13.87
C ILE A 49 7.51 -6.78 12.39
N CYS A 50 6.80 -7.46 11.53
CA CYS A 50 7.00 -7.38 10.08
C CYS A 50 5.74 -6.84 9.40
N ALA A 51 5.89 -5.85 8.52
CA ALA A 51 4.81 -5.40 7.65
C ALA A 51 5.03 -5.89 6.22
N ALA A 52 3.94 -6.22 5.54
CA ALA A 52 3.93 -6.67 4.15
C ALA A 52 2.65 -6.25 3.45
N ASP A 53 2.67 -6.25 2.11
CA ASP A 53 1.49 -5.95 1.28
C ASP A 53 0.49 -7.12 1.18
N ARG A 54 0.87 -8.30 1.68
CA ARG A 54 0.07 -9.53 1.64
C ARG A 54 0.52 -10.51 2.73
N PRO A 55 -0.29 -11.55 3.05
CA PRO A 55 0.07 -12.59 4.01
C PRO A 55 1.38 -13.29 3.66
N ALA A 56 2.11 -13.73 4.70
CA ALA A 56 3.43 -14.36 4.51
C ALA A 56 3.39 -15.57 3.57
N GLN A 57 2.29 -16.33 3.56
CA GLN A 57 2.09 -17.50 2.69
C GLN A 57 2.11 -17.14 1.20
N GLU A 58 1.67 -15.92 0.85
CA GLU A 58 1.60 -15.43 -0.53
C GLU A 58 2.88 -14.73 -1.01
N LEU A 59 3.87 -14.57 -0.14
CA LEU A 59 5.16 -13.96 -0.47
C LEU A 59 6.08 -14.98 -1.19
N GLU A 60 5.71 -15.36 -2.42
CA GLU A 60 6.43 -16.38 -3.22
C GLU A 60 7.89 -16.01 -3.49
N SER A 61 8.25 -14.72 -3.47
CA SER A 61 9.62 -14.22 -3.63
C SER A 61 10.51 -14.52 -2.43
N LEU A 62 9.94 -14.84 -1.27
CA LEU A 62 10.70 -15.17 -0.08
C LEU A 62 11.06 -16.65 0.00
N ASP A 63 12.23 -16.93 0.56
CA ASP A 63 12.67 -18.29 0.89
C ASP A 63 11.60 -19.01 1.75
N PRO A 64 11.30 -20.29 1.47
CA PRO A 64 10.30 -21.05 2.22
C PRO A 64 10.51 -21.06 3.74
N ARG A 65 11.77 -21.01 4.20
CA ARG A 65 12.09 -20.96 5.63
C ARG A 65 11.70 -19.63 6.24
N VAL A 66 11.93 -18.51 5.55
CA VAL A 66 11.51 -17.18 6.00
C VAL A 66 9.99 -17.11 6.05
N ARG A 67 9.31 -17.57 4.99
CA ARG A 67 7.83 -17.63 4.96
C ARG A 67 7.26 -18.44 6.11
N SER A 68 7.81 -19.62 6.36
CA SER A 68 7.38 -20.49 7.46
C SER A 68 7.52 -19.79 8.82
N ARG A 69 8.62 -19.08 9.06
CA ARG A 69 8.84 -18.36 10.31
C ARG A 69 7.88 -17.20 10.49
N LEU A 70 7.66 -16.41 9.44
CA LEU A 70 6.68 -15.33 9.47
C LEU A 70 5.25 -15.83 9.67
N SER A 71 4.89 -16.96 9.04
CA SER A 71 3.56 -17.56 9.15
C SER A 71 3.27 -18.18 10.52
N ASN A 72 4.30 -18.52 11.29
CA ASN A 72 4.13 -19.04 12.65
C ASN A 72 3.82 -17.95 13.69
N GLY A 73 3.94 -16.68 13.31
CA GLY A 73 3.60 -15.53 14.13
C GLY A 73 2.11 -15.18 14.05
N ILE A 74 1.74 -14.14 14.79
CA ILE A 74 0.40 -13.55 14.72
C ILE A 74 0.32 -12.68 13.47
N THR A 75 -0.63 -12.97 12.59
CA THR A 75 -0.91 -12.15 11.40
C THR A 75 -2.14 -11.29 11.67
N ILE A 76 -1.98 -9.98 11.50
CA ILE A 76 -3.05 -8.99 11.64
C ILE A 76 -3.24 -8.31 10.29
N GLU A 77 -4.44 -8.40 9.75
CA GLU A 77 -4.80 -7.65 8.54
C GLU A 77 -5.15 -6.21 8.90
N MET A 78 -4.51 -5.26 8.22
CA MET A 78 -4.82 -3.84 8.33
C MET A 78 -5.82 -3.45 7.25
N ALA A 79 -7.07 -3.29 7.64
CA ALA A 79 -8.13 -2.85 6.74
C ALA A 79 -7.94 -1.39 6.29
N ILE A 80 -8.58 -1.03 5.17
CA ILE A 80 -8.68 0.37 4.74
C ILE A 80 -9.43 1.15 5.82
N PRO A 81 -8.95 2.36 6.19
CA PRO A 81 -9.58 3.16 7.24
C PRO A 81 -11.06 3.44 6.93
N ASP A 82 -11.93 3.25 7.91
CA ASP A 82 -13.32 3.68 7.86
C ASP A 82 -13.44 5.21 7.97
N LEU A 83 -14.66 5.73 7.89
CA LEU A 83 -14.89 7.19 7.96
C LEU A 83 -14.39 7.79 9.27
N SER A 84 -14.62 7.10 10.39
CA SER A 84 -14.22 7.58 11.72
C SER A 84 -12.70 7.64 11.85
N MET A 85 -12.01 6.62 11.38
CA MET A 85 -10.55 6.56 11.38
C MET A 85 -9.94 7.58 10.41
N ARG A 86 -10.54 7.77 9.22
CA ARG A 86 -10.09 8.81 8.27
C ARG A 86 -10.19 10.21 8.88
N ARG A 87 -11.30 10.49 9.58
CA ARG A 87 -11.48 11.75 10.31
C ARG A 87 -10.40 11.92 11.38
N ALA A 88 -10.17 10.90 12.21
CA ALA A 88 -9.15 10.92 13.26
C ALA A 88 -7.73 11.15 12.69
N ILE A 89 -7.40 10.56 11.55
CA ILE A 89 -6.11 10.80 10.87
C ILE A 89 -5.97 12.27 10.48
N VAL A 90 -7.00 12.87 9.87
CA VAL A 90 -6.97 14.29 9.46
C VAL A 90 -6.85 15.21 10.67
N GLU A 91 -7.62 14.95 11.73
CA GLU A 91 -7.59 15.72 12.98
C GLU A 91 -6.22 15.67 13.65
N MET A 92 -5.62 14.47 13.72
CA MET A 92 -4.27 14.28 14.28
C MET A 92 -3.22 15.06 13.48
N ARG A 93 -3.29 15.04 12.15
CA ARG A 93 -2.37 15.79 11.29
C ARG A 93 -2.58 17.29 11.40
N ALA A 94 -3.84 17.75 11.45
CA ALA A 94 -4.16 19.16 11.64
C ALA A 94 -3.66 19.68 12.99
N LYS A 95 -3.82 18.90 14.06
CA LYS A 95 -3.32 19.23 15.40
C LYS A 95 -1.79 19.30 15.43
N ALA A 96 -1.11 18.36 14.78
CA ALA A 96 0.35 18.36 14.70
C ALA A 96 0.86 19.62 13.99
N LEU A 97 0.29 19.96 12.84
CA LEU A 97 0.67 21.15 12.08
C LEU A 97 0.34 22.46 12.82
N ALA A 98 -0.83 22.55 13.48
CA ALA A 98 -1.17 23.71 14.29
C ALA A 98 -0.23 23.91 15.49
N GLY A 99 0.42 22.83 15.98
CA GLY A 99 1.47 22.92 17.00
C GLY A 99 2.77 23.52 16.46
N GLU A 100 3.06 23.34 15.17
CA GLU A 100 4.25 23.90 14.49
C GLU A 100 3.97 25.29 13.91
N ASP A 101 2.76 25.50 13.37
CA ASP A 101 2.29 26.75 12.79
C ASP A 101 0.96 27.16 13.43
N PRO A 102 0.97 28.07 14.44
CA PRO A 102 -0.24 28.54 15.10
C PRO A 102 -1.25 29.27 14.20
N SER A 103 -0.81 29.69 13.00
CA SER A 103 -1.72 30.32 12.01
C SER A 103 -2.56 29.30 11.24
N PHE A 104 -2.15 28.02 11.28
CA PHE A 104 -2.89 26.96 10.60
C PHE A 104 -4.14 26.57 11.39
N HIS A 105 -5.27 26.76 10.76
CA HIS A 105 -6.56 26.31 11.29
C HIS A 105 -7.34 25.57 10.22
N LEU A 106 -7.73 24.34 10.51
CA LEU A 106 -8.56 23.55 9.61
C LEU A 106 -9.98 23.47 10.17
N PRO A 107 -10.99 24.08 9.50
CA PRO A 107 -12.37 24.01 9.93
C PRO A 107 -12.88 22.56 9.98
N GLU A 108 -13.76 22.26 10.94
CA GLU A 108 -14.32 20.90 11.08
C GLU A 108 -15.05 20.42 9.82
N ALA A 109 -15.74 21.31 9.12
CA ALA A 109 -16.38 21.02 7.84
C ALA A 109 -15.36 20.54 6.78
N THR A 110 -14.12 21.05 6.81
CA THR A 110 -13.05 20.63 5.93
C THR A 110 -12.51 19.26 6.32
N VAL A 111 -12.34 19.01 7.61
CA VAL A 111 -11.96 17.68 8.12
C VAL A 111 -12.94 16.61 7.64
N GLU A 112 -14.23 16.89 7.79
CA GLU A 112 -15.31 16.00 7.35
C GLU A 112 -15.32 15.81 5.83
N ALA A 113 -15.11 16.88 5.06
CA ALA A 113 -15.04 16.83 3.60
C ALA A 113 -13.89 15.94 3.11
N ILE A 114 -12.70 16.07 3.72
CA ILE A 114 -11.55 15.21 3.42
C ILE A 114 -11.88 13.74 3.74
N ALA A 115 -12.37 13.48 4.95
CA ALA A 115 -12.66 12.13 5.42
C ALA A 115 -13.70 11.40 4.56
N ARG A 116 -14.71 12.12 4.06
CA ARG A 116 -15.76 11.58 3.19
C ARG A 116 -15.30 11.35 1.75
N ARG A 117 -14.59 12.31 1.17
CA ARG A 117 -14.24 12.28 -0.26
C ARG A 117 -12.98 11.46 -0.54
N VAL A 118 -12.02 11.44 0.37
CA VAL A 118 -10.79 10.65 0.21
C VAL A 118 -10.99 9.25 0.80
N ALA A 119 -11.73 8.42 0.09
CA ALA A 119 -12.03 7.04 0.46
C ALA A 119 -10.91 6.10 0.03
N GLY A 120 -9.69 6.29 0.56
CA GLY A 120 -8.51 5.53 0.22
C GLY A 120 -7.74 5.03 1.44
N THR A 121 -6.48 4.75 1.23
CA THR A 121 -5.52 4.37 2.27
C THR A 121 -5.16 5.57 3.15
N GLY A 122 -4.48 5.32 4.27
CA GLY A 122 -3.91 6.40 5.09
C GLY A 122 -3.01 7.33 4.29
N ARG A 123 -2.23 6.80 3.34
CA ARG A 123 -1.36 7.60 2.44
C ARG A 123 -2.16 8.54 1.53
N ASP A 124 -3.33 8.11 1.06
CA ASP A 124 -4.20 8.97 0.23
C ASP A 124 -4.73 10.15 1.04
N ILE A 125 -5.10 9.90 2.31
CA ILE A 125 -5.59 10.93 3.24
C ILE A 125 -4.47 11.92 3.58
N GLU A 126 -3.28 11.40 3.92
CA GLU A 126 -2.10 12.22 4.17
C GLU A 126 -1.71 13.06 2.95
N GLY A 127 -1.76 12.46 1.75
CA GLY A 127 -1.51 13.17 0.50
C GLY A 127 -2.48 14.33 0.28
N ALA A 128 -3.77 14.13 0.57
CA ALA A 128 -4.77 15.17 0.48
C ALA A 128 -4.53 16.28 1.53
N PHE A 129 -4.26 15.89 2.77
CA PHE A 129 -3.91 16.83 3.83
C PHE A 129 -2.67 17.67 3.50
N ASN A 130 -1.60 17.03 3.03
CA ASN A 130 -0.35 17.70 2.67
C ASN A 130 -0.55 18.73 1.56
N GLN A 131 -1.45 18.50 0.60
CA GLN A 131 -1.76 19.48 -0.43
C GLN A 131 -2.50 20.70 0.14
N ILE A 132 -3.36 20.52 1.15
CA ILE A 132 -4.03 21.62 1.84
C ILE A 132 -3.01 22.42 2.68
N ALA A 133 -2.17 21.72 3.44
CA ALA A 133 -1.09 22.31 4.22
C ALA A 133 -0.11 23.12 3.34
N PHE A 134 0.26 22.58 2.17
CA PHE A 134 1.10 23.29 1.20
C PHE A 134 0.46 24.56 0.68
N ARG A 135 -0.85 24.56 0.37
CA ARG A 135 -1.57 25.79 -0.04
C ARG A 135 -1.57 26.83 1.07
N HIS A 136 -1.77 26.41 2.31
CA HIS A 136 -1.68 27.30 3.46
C HIS A 136 -0.28 27.95 3.55
N SER A 137 0.80 27.15 3.42
CA SER A 137 2.18 27.67 3.47
C SER A 137 2.49 28.69 2.36
N LEU A 138 1.77 28.65 1.24
CA LEU A 138 1.84 29.64 0.18
C LEU A 138 0.96 30.89 0.43
N GLY A 139 0.33 31.01 1.59
CA GLY A 139 -0.59 32.10 1.93
C GLY A 139 -1.90 32.05 1.13
N GLN A 140 -2.24 30.93 0.52
CA GLN A 140 -3.50 30.79 -0.22
C GLN A 140 -4.67 30.58 0.74
N PRO A 141 -5.82 31.24 0.55
CA PRO A 141 -6.96 31.07 1.43
C PRO A 141 -7.53 29.65 1.31
N LEU A 142 -7.81 29.02 2.45
CA LEU A 142 -8.47 27.72 2.54
C LEU A 142 -10.00 27.88 2.55
N THR A 143 -10.55 28.52 1.51
CA THR A 143 -12.01 28.65 1.38
C THR A 143 -12.65 27.29 1.07
N PRO A 144 -13.93 27.08 1.44
CA PRO A 144 -14.64 25.84 1.11
C PRO A 144 -14.57 25.48 -0.38
N GLU A 145 -14.71 26.48 -1.27
CA GLU A 145 -14.68 26.29 -2.72
C GLU A 145 -13.29 25.84 -3.20
N ALA A 146 -12.22 26.45 -2.64
CA ALA A 146 -10.85 26.09 -2.98
C ALA A 146 -10.52 24.65 -2.54
N ILE A 147 -10.99 24.25 -1.35
CA ILE A 147 -10.86 22.90 -0.82
C ILE A 147 -11.68 21.91 -1.64
N ASP A 148 -12.91 22.25 -1.99
CA ASP A 148 -13.78 21.41 -2.82
C ASP A 148 -13.16 21.15 -4.20
N GLY A 149 -12.61 22.16 -4.83
CA GLY A 149 -11.90 22.04 -6.10
C GLY A 149 -10.67 21.14 -6.00
N LEU A 150 -9.89 21.30 -4.92
CA LEU A 150 -8.72 20.48 -4.65
C LEU A 150 -9.09 19.01 -4.43
N LEU A 151 -10.07 18.73 -3.58
CA LEU A 151 -10.54 17.37 -3.30
C LEU A 151 -11.11 16.70 -4.56
N ALA A 152 -11.84 17.44 -5.39
CA ALA A 152 -12.34 16.94 -6.67
C ALA A 152 -11.19 16.56 -7.61
N GLN A 153 -10.13 17.35 -7.66
CA GLN A 153 -8.94 17.05 -8.45
C GLN A 153 -8.23 15.79 -7.92
N ILE A 154 -8.00 15.68 -6.61
CA ILE A 154 -7.34 14.53 -5.98
C ILE A 154 -8.14 13.26 -6.25
N THR A 155 -9.46 13.30 -6.05
CA THR A 155 -10.34 12.14 -6.25
C THR A 155 -10.34 11.69 -7.71
N ARG A 156 -10.40 12.63 -8.66
CA ARG A 156 -10.31 12.33 -10.09
C ARG A 156 -8.97 11.69 -10.46
N THR A 157 -7.87 12.27 -10.03
CA THR A 157 -6.52 11.72 -10.27
C THR A 157 -6.34 10.34 -9.67
N SER A 158 -6.88 10.10 -8.46
CA SER A 158 -6.86 8.78 -7.82
C SER A 158 -7.73 7.77 -8.56
N ALA A 159 -8.89 8.19 -9.08
CA ALA A 159 -9.75 7.32 -9.88
C ALA A 159 -9.11 6.97 -11.24
N GLU A 160 -8.44 7.92 -11.87
CA GLU A 160 -7.71 7.72 -13.13
C GLU A 160 -6.47 6.82 -12.95
N ARG A 161 -5.82 6.86 -11.79
CA ARG A 161 -4.68 5.99 -11.45
C ARG A 161 -5.09 4.55 -11.12
N ARG A 162 -6.34 4.31 -10.76
CA ARG A 162 -6.84 2.95 -10.50
C ARG A 162 -7.04 2.23 -11.82
N VAL A 163 -6.11 1.35 -12.15
CA VAL A 163 -6.25 0.45 -13.29
C VAL A 163 -7.48 -0.44 -13.07
N ARG A 164 -8.39 -0.46 -14.03
CA ARG A 164 -9.60 -1.30 -14.00
C ARG A 164 -9.34 -2.58 -14.77
N ILE A 165 -9.98 -3.67 -14.36
CA ILE A 165 -9.90 -4.96 -15.09
C ILE A 165 -10.32 -4.77 -16.56
N GLU A 166 -11.33 -3.94 -16.81
CA GLU A 166 -11.78 -3.62 -18.18
C GLU A 166 -10.69 -2.96 -19.03
N ASP A 167 -9.88 -2.09 -18.43
CA ASP A 167 -8.78 -1.41 -19.13
C ASP A 167 -7.65 -2.40 -19.45
N ILE A 168 -7.35 -3.31 -18.52
CA ILE A 168 -6.39 -4.41 -18.73
C ILE A 168 -6.89 -5.32 -19.87
N LEU A 169 -8.14 -5.76 -19.81
CA LEU A 169 -8.74 -6.59 -20.85
C LEU A 169 -8.71 -5.90 -22.22
N LYS A 170 -9.06 -4.61 -22.27
CA LYS A 170 -9.03 -3.81 -23.50
C LYS A 170 -7.60 -3.69 -24.05
N PHE A 171 -6.62 -3.45 -23.18
CA PHE A 171 -5.21 -3.33 -23.59
C PHE A 171 -4.68 -4.66 -24.14
N VAL A 172 -4.85 -5.75 -23.39
CA VAL A 172 -4.40 -7.10 -23.80
C VAL A 172 -5.10 -7.57 -25.07
N SER A 173 -6.42 -7.34 -25.17
CA SER A 173 -7.24 -7.62 -26.35
C SER A 173 -6.67 -6.97 -27.61
N ARG A 174 -6.33 -5.66 -27.51
CA ARG A 174 -5.74 -4.89 -28.60
C ARG A 174 -4.32 -5.38 -28.94
N HIS A 175 -3.50 -5.63 -27.93
CA HIS A 175 -2.10 -6.03 -28.11
C HIS A 175 -1.97 -7.41 -28.79
N TYR A 176 -2.84 -8.36 -28.43
CA TYR A 176 -2.82 -9.71 -28.98
C TYR A 176 -3.80 -9.92 -30.14
N ASN A 177 -4.52 -8.88 -30.56
CA ASN A 177 -5.56 -8.93 -31.60
C ASN A 177 -6.60 -10.05 -31.33
N VAL A 178 -7.05 -10.18 -30.10
CA VAL A 178 -8.04 -11.17 -29.64
C VAL A 178 -9.25 -10.41 -29.11
N THR A 179 -10.47 -10.88 -29.41
CA THR A 179 -11.65 -10.18 -28.89
C THR A 179 -11.84 -10.40 -27.39
N ARG A 180 -12.47 -9.44 -26.70
CA ARG A 180 -12.82 -9.58 -25.29
C ARG A 180 -13.69 -10.83 -25.06
N THR A 181 -14.61 -11.10 -25.95
CA THR A 181 -15.50 -12.28 -25.91
C THR A 181 -14.71 -13.58 -25.99
N ASP A 182 -13.68 -13.66 -26.83
CA ASP A 182 -12.80 -14.83 -26.91
C ASP A 182 -11.98 -15.01 -25.62
N MET A 183 -11.46 -13.93 -25.04
CA MET A 183 -10.72 -14.00 -23.78
C MET A 183 -11.58 -14.49 -22.61
N LEU A 184 -12.86 -14.16 -22.58
CA LEU A 184 -13.83 -14.59 -21.56
C LEU A 184 -14.48 -15.95 -21.90
N SER A 185 -14.23 -16.50 -23.09
CA SER A 185 -14.81 -17.78 -23.52
C SER A 185 -14.12 -18.99 -22.88
N ALA A 186 -14.75 -20.15 -22.91
CA ALA A 186 -14.18 -21.43 -22.48
C ALA A 186 -13.11 -22.00 -23.43
N ARG A 187 -12.81 -21.32 -24.54
CA ARG A 187 -11.82 -21.78 -25.53
C ARG A 187 -10.44 -21.91 -24.95
N ARG A 188 -9.72 -23.00 -25.29
CA ARG A 188 -8.39 -23.34 -24.77
C ARG A 188 -7.28 -23.29 -25.81
N THR A 189 -7.50 -22.65 -26.95
CA THR A 189 -6.45 -22.47 -27.97
C THR A 189 -5.35 -21.58 -27.45
N ARG A 190 -4.10 -21.86 -27.79
CA ARG A 190 -2.91 -21.13 -27.28
C ARG A 190 -3.00 -19.62 -27.59
N THR A 191 -3.60 -19.25 -28.70
CA THR A 191 -3.83 -17.87 -29.13
C THR A 191 -4.77 -17.10 -28.20
N ILE A 192 -5.63 -17.79 -27.45
CA ILE A 192 -6.57 -17.18 -26.49
C ILE A 192 -6.09 -17.37 -25.06
N VAL A 193 -5.53 -18.55 -24.73
CA VAL A 193 -5.08 -18.87 -23.36
C VAL A 193 -3.97 -17.95 -22.92
N ARG A 194 -2.96 -17.69 -23.76
CA ARG A 194 -1.83 -16.84 -23.40
C ARG A 194 -2.23 -15.39 -23.11
N PRO A 195 -3.00 -14.69 -23.94
CA PRO A 195 -3.55 -13.37 -23.62
C PRO A 195 -4.37 -13.37 -22.32
N ARG A 196 -5.22 -14.38 -22.10
CA ARG A 196 -6.02 -14.53 -20.88
C ARG A 196 -5.14 -14.61 -19.63
N GLN A 197 -4.11 -15.46 -19.65
CA GLN A 197 -3.17 -15.59 -18.53
C GLN A 197 -2.46 -14.27 -18.24
N ILE A 198 -2.05 -13.54 -19.27
CA ILE A 198 -1.43 -12.22 -19.10
C ILE A 198 -2.42 -11.21 -18.51
N ALA A 199 -3.67 -11.19 -19.00
CA ALA A 199 -4.70 -10.31 -18.46
C ALA A 199 -4.99 -10.63 -16.98
N MET A 200 -5.08 -11.91 -16.61
CA MET A 200 -5.27 -12.34 -15.23
C MET A 200 -4.07 -11.97 -14.35
N TYR A 201 -2.85 -12.16 -14.84
CA TYR A 201 -1.64 -11.75 -14.11
C TYR A 201 -1.61 -10.25 -13.87
N LEU A 202 -1.86 -9.44 -14.92
CA LEU A 202 -1.92 -7.99 -14.80
C LEU A 202 -3.05 -7.55 -13.86
N ALA A 203 -4.22 -8.18 -13.93
CA ALA A 203 -5.33 -7.88 -13.05
C ALA A 203 -4.98 -8.18 -11.59
N LYS A 204 -4.33 -9.31 -11.32
CA LYS A 204 -3.87 -9.66 -9.97
C LYS A 204 -2.81 -8.69 -9.43
N THR A 205 -1.88 -8.24 -10.28
CA THR A 205 -0.76 -7.39 -9.85
C THR A 205 -1.09 -5.91 -9.79
N MET A 206 -2.02 -5.44 -10.62
CA MET A 206 -2.34 -4.00 -10.78
C MET A 206 -3.67 -3.60 -10.13
N THR A 207 -4.47 -4.56 -9.64
CA THR A 207 -5.74 -4.26 -8.96
C THR A 207 -5.80 -4.97 -7.61
N PRO A 208 -6.58 -4.45 -6.63
CA PRO A 208 -6.74 -5.09 -5.32
C PRO A 208 -7.66 -6.32 -5.34
N ARG A 209 -8.03 -6.83 -6.54
CA ARG A 209 -8.97 -7.95 -6.69
C ARG A 209 -8.30 -9.29 -6.41
N SER A 210 -9.03 -10.19 -5.77
CA SER A 210 -8.63 -11.59 -5.59
C SER A 210 -8.76 -12.39 -6.89
N LEU A 211 -8.05 -13.52 -7.01
CA LEU A 211 -8.13 -14.39 -8.19
C LEU A 211 -9.56 -14.86 -8.54
N PRO A 212 -10.43 -15.20 -7.56
CA PRO A 212 -11.82 -15.56 -7.85
C PRO A 212 -12.66 -14.41 -8.40
N GLU A 213 -12.26 -13.14 -8.21
CA GLU A 213 -12.97 -11.96 -8.71
C GLU A 213 -12.47 -11.49 -10.09
N ILE A 214 -11.37 -12.06 -10.58
CA ILE A 214 -10.75 -11.81 -11.88
C ILE A 214 -11.17 -12.85 -12.89
#